data_62f5a9e2b52b6781b5dca3be7ca55916
#
_entry.id   62f5a9e2b52b6781b5dca3be7ca55916
#
_cell.length_a   1.000
_cell.length_b   1.000
_cell.length_c   1.000
_cell.angle_alpha   90.00
_cell.angle_beta   90.00
_cell.angle_gamma   90.00
#
_symmetry.space_group_name_H-M   'P 1'
#
loop_
_entity.id
_entity.type
_entity.pdbx_description
1 polymer ?
#
loop_
_entity_poly.entity_id
_entity_poly.type
_entity_poly.pdbx_seq_one_letter_code
_entity_poly.pdbx_strand_id
1 'polypeptide(L)'
;ETRQAIVLQFGRPVGAPITEPGLKIKMPFIQQVQYLDKRILALDSPAEEVIAADQKRLVVDSFTRWRISDPLQFYISVRDERIARSRLQAIVSSSLRSILGAEEFVTVVRDNRDDLMKKITERANEQALNLGINIVDVKIKRADLPDANSQAIYRRMQTERQQEAAEFRGKGQEISRGIRAEAEKTVTVLLSEATRDAEINRGIGDACRNRIFASAYGLDKDFFAFYRSMMSYENSLDDETTIVLSPDSEFFKFLNNP
;
A
#
# COMPACT_ATOMS: atom_id res chain seq x y z
N GLU A 1 -18.96 -35.28 -38.42
CA GLU A 1 -18.71 -35.09 -36.98
C GLU A 1 -18.42 -33.65 -36.60
N THR A 2 -17.84 -32.84 -37.48
CA THR A 2 -17.47 -31.44 -37.22
C THR A 2 -18.60 -30.44 -37.47
N ARG A 3 -19.71 -30.87 -38.07
CA ARG A 3 -20.84 -30.05 -38.45
C ARG A 3 -22.13 -30.60 -37.83
N GLN A 4 -23.01 -29.69 -37.55
CA GLN A 4 -24.42 -29.95 -37.17
C GLN A 4 -25.32 -29.34 -38.26
N ALA A 5 -26.52 -29.85 -38.38
CA ALA A 5 -27.41 -29.46 -39.48
C ALA A 5 -28.83 -29.16 -38.98
N ILE A 6 -29.45 -28.21 -39.63
CA ILE A 6 -30.88 -27.86 -39.46
C ILE A 6 -31.56 -28.06 -40.80
N VAL A 7 -32.70 -28.72 -40.76
CA VAL A 7 -33.58 -28.84 -41.94
C VAL A 7 -34.54 -27.66 -41.98
N LEU A 8 -34.55 -26.97 -43.09
CA LEU A 8 -35.39 -25.81 -43.33
C LEU A 8 -36.43 -26.17 -44.40
N GLN A 9 -37.66 -25.81 -44.17
CA GLN A 9 -38.76 -25.87 -45.16
C GLN A 9 -39.30 -24.48 -45.41
N PHE A 10 -39.17 -24.00 -46.61
CA PHE A 10 -39.53 -22.62 -46.96
C PHE A 10 -38.94 -21.57 -46.04
N GLY A 11 -37.65 -21.77 -45.62
CA GLY A 11 -36.94 -20.88 -44.72
C GLY A 11 -37.27 -21.00 -43.23
N ARG A 12 -38.19 -21.91 -42.86
CA ARG A 12 -38.52 -22.19 -41.45
C ARG A 12 -37.86 -23.49 -40.99
N PRO A 13 -37.30 -23.55 -39.82
CA PRO A 13 -36.72 -24.78 -39.27
C PRO A 13 -37.83 -25.80 -39.01
N VAL A 14 -37.61 -27.03 -39.43
CA VAL A 14 -38.55 -28.16 -39.26
C VAL A 14 -37.81 -29.32 -38.63
N GLY A 15 -38.36 -29.85 -37.56
CA GLY A 15 -37.76 -30.97 -36.80
C GLY A 15 -36.68 -30.57 -35.84
N ALA A 16 -36.12 -31.56 -35.16
CA ALA A 16 -35.00 -31.35 -34.22
C ALA A 16 -33.67 -31.13 -34.97
N PRO A 17 -32.76 -30.34 -34.41
CA PRO A 17 -31.42 -30.18 -34.95
C PRO A 17 -30.69 -31.51 -35.05
N ILE A 18 -29.99 -31.73 -36.13
CA ILE A 18 -29.20 -32.97 -36.38
C ILE A 18 -27.78 -32.73 -35.83
N THR A 19 -27.53 -33.21 -34.64
CA THR A 19 -26.22 -33.10 -33.98
C THR A 19 -25.40 -34.36 -34.04
N GLU A 20 -26.05 -35.51 -34.33
CA GLU A 20 -25.40 -36.81 -34.45
C GLU A 20 -25.11 -37.18 -35.91
N PRO A 21 -23.95 -37.82 -36.14
CA PRO A 21 -23.61 -38.30 -37.47
C PRO A 21 -24.57 -39.46 -37.87
N GLY A 22 -24.94 -39.53 -39.12
CA GLY A 22 -25.81 -40.56 -39.66
C GLY A 22 -26.44 -40.18 -40.95
N LEU A 23 -27.03 -41.20 -41.63
CA LEU A 23 -27.79 -40.95 -42.86
C LEU A 23 -29.20 -40.38 -42.49
N LYS A 24 -29.51 -39.20 -43.01
CA LYS A 24 -30.80 -38.57 -42.87
C LYS A 24 -31.39 -38.27 -44.25
N ILE A 25 -32.66 -38.51 -44.38
CA ILE A 25 -33.38 -38.33 -45.62
C ILE A 25 -34.16 -36.99 -45.52
N LYS A 26 -34.06 -36.18 -46.54
CA LYS A 26 -34.84 -34.92 -46.70
C LYS A 26 -35.76 -34.99 -47.91
N MET A 27 -36.85 -34.24 -47.91
CA MET A 27 -37.68 -34.11 -49.10
C MET A 27 -36.99 -33.21 -50.13
N PRO A 28 -36.71 -33.74 -51.33
CA PRO A 28 -36.09 -32.95 -52.41
C PRO A 28 -37.02 -31.80 -52.79
N PHE A 29 -36.48 -30.70 -53.26
CA PHE A 29 -37.10 -29.46 -53.73
C PHE A 29 -37.81 -28.63 -52.64
N ILE A 30 -38.28 -29.19 -51.51
CA ILE A 30 -39.01 -28.52 -50.45
C ILE A 30 -38.13 -28.22 -49.27
N GLN A 31 -37.22 -29.10 -48.93
CA GLN A 31 -36.36 -28.97 -47.76
C GLN A 31 -34.93 -28.62 -48.15
N GLN A 32 -34.39 -27.62 -47.44
CA GLN A 32 -32.96 -27.26 -47.52
C GLN A 32 -32.29 -27.59 -46.21
N VAL A 33 -30.99 -27.98 -46.26
CA VAL A 33 -30.18 -28.27 -45.10
C VAL A 33 -29.16 -27.16 -44.92
N GLN A 34 -29.23 -26.51 -43.77
CA GLN A 34 -28.22 -25.54 -43.35
C GLN A 34 -27.24 -26.21 -42.43
N TYR A 35 -25.97 -26.18 -42.80
CA TYR A 35 -24.87 -26.71 -42.00
C TYR A 35 -24.28 -25.63 -41.13
N LEU A 36 -24.09 -25.92 -39.86
CA LEU A 36 -23.46 -25.09 -38.85
C LEU A 36 -22.24 -25.79 -38.32
N ASP A 37 -21.17 -25.03 -37.94
CA ASP A 37 -19.98 -25.60 -37.34
C ASP A 37 -20.26 -25.99 -35.88
N LYS A 38 -19.84 -27.20 -35.47
CA LYS A 38 -19.95 -27.73 -34.12
C LYS A 38 -18.69 -27.49 -33.29
N ARG A 39 -17.59 -27.15 -33.94
CA ARG A 39 -16.29 -26.92 -33.30
C ARG A 39 -16.29 -25.62 -32.49
N ILE A 40 -15.26 -25.49 -31.67
CA ILE A 40 -14.97 -24.23 -31.02
C ILE A 40 -14.40 -23.26 -32.06
N LEU A 41 -15.05 -22.14 -32.21
CA LEU A 41 -14.68 -21.05 -33.09
C LEU A 41 -13.98 -19.96 -32.30
N ALA A 42 -13.03 -19.29 -32.95
CA ALA A 42 -12.35 -18.13 -32.38
C ALA A 42 -12.92 -16.84 -32.95
N LEU A 43 -13.11 -15.86 -32.06
CA LEU A 43 -13.41 -14.49 -32.39
C LEU A 43 -12.29 -13.61 -31.87
N ASP A 44 -11.59 -12.97 -32.78
CA ASP A 44 -10.56 -11.97 -32.46
C ASP A 44 -11.22 -10.60 -32.45
N SER A 45 -11.23 -9.94 -31.29
CA SER A 45 -11.80 -8.61 -31.13
C SER A 45 -10.72 -7.57 -31.39
N PRO A 46 -10.99 -6.49 -32.15
CA PRO A 46 -10.03 -5.41 -32.30
C PRO A 46 -9.74 -4.77 -30.96
N ALA A 47 -8.56 -4.15 -30.83
CA ALA A 47 -8.19 -3.42 -29.65
C ALA A 47 -9.16 -2.26 -29.38
N GLU A 48 -9.71 -2.19 -28.18
CA GLU A 48 -10.69 -1.18 -27.75
C GLU A 48 -10.15 -0.38 -26.56
N GLU A 49 -10.48 0.91 -26.52
CA GLU A 49 -10.19 1.75 -25.36
C GLU A 49 -11.26 1.56 -24.28
N VAL A 50 -10.80 1.25 -23.07
CA VAL A 50 -11.62 1.13 -21.87
C VAL A 50 -11.08 2.07 -20.80
N ILE A 51 -11.96 2.72 -20.04
CA ILE A 51 -11.59 3.58 -18.92
C ILE A 51 -11.75 2.77 -17.64
N ALA A 52 -10.66 2.61 -16.87
CA ALA A 52 -10.65 1.96 -15.57
C ALA A 52 -11.27 2.86 -14.48
N ALA A 53 -11.56 2.29 -13.30
CA ALA A 53 -12.15 3.01 -12.18
C ALA A 53 -11.32 4.22 -11.72
N ASP A 54 -9.99 4.13 -11.83
CA ASP A 54 -9.03 5.19 -11.54
C ASP A 54 -8.84 6.20 -12.70
N GLN A 55 -9.80 6.24 -13.65
CA GLN A 55 -9.86 7.14 -14.81
C GLN A 55 -8.69 7.00 -15.81
N LYS A 56 -7.91 5.95 -15.70
CA LYS A 56 -6.87 5.64 -16.68
C LYS A 56 -7.46 4.96 -17.90
N ARG A 57 -7.02 5.38 -19.09
CA ARG A 57 -7.40 4.74 -20.34
C ARG A 57 -6.53 3.52 -20.59
N LEU A 58 -7.16 2.42 -20.95
CA LEU A 58 -6.55 1.15 -21.31
C LEU A 58 -6.89 0.81 -22.76
N VAL A 59 -5.92 0.36 -23.53
CA VAL A 59 -6.13 -0.30 -24.80
C VAL A 59 -6.11 -1.79 -24.55
N VAL A 60 -7.27 -2.43 -24.69
CA VAL A 60 -7.45 -3.85 -24.41
C VAL A 60 -7.70 -4.62 -25.69
N ASP A 61 -6.86 -5.61 -25.94
CA ASP A 61 -7.00 -6.57 -27.01
C ASP A 61 -7.42 -7.92 -26.44
N SER A 62 -8.47 -8.52 -27.00
CA SER A 62 -9.06 -9.75 -26.48
C SER A 62 -9.42 -10.75 -27.58
N PHE A 63 -9.46 -12.02 -27.21
CA PHE A 63 -10.02 -13.04 -28.07
C PHE A 63 -10.99 -13.92 -27.28
N THR A 64 -12.01 -14.40 -27.98
CA THR A 64 -13.09 -15.19 -27.40
C THR A 64 -13.18 -16.52 -28.10
N ARG A 65 -13.30 -17.60 -27.34
CA ARG A 65 -13.63 -18.93 -27.88
C ARG A 65 -15.09 -19.22 -27.61
N TRP A 66 -15.81 -19.58 -28.63
CA TRP A 66 -17.23 -19.81 -28.57
C TRP A 66 -17.64 -21.01 -29.42
N ARG A 67 -18.82 -21.57 -29.16
CA ARG A 67 -19.41 -22.66 -29.95
C ARG A 67 -20.92 -22.48 -30.03
N ILE A 68 -21.53 -23.04 -31.06
CA ILE A 68 -22.98 -23.09 -31.21
C ILE A 68 -23.49 -24.24 -30.33
N SER A 69 -24.20 -23.91 -29.24
CA SER A 69 -24.78 -24.89 -28.30
C SER A 69 -26.19 -25.33 -28.72
N ASP A 70 -27.01 -24.37 -29.18
CA ASP A 70 -28.34 -24.66 -29.71
C ASP A 70 -28.44 -24.15 -31.14
N PRO A 71 -28.37 -25.08 -32.12
CA PRO A 71 -28.47 -24.74 -33.55
C PRO A 71 -29.79 -24.08 -33.94
N LEU A 72 -30.91 -24.50 -33.30
CA LEU A 72 -32.21 -23.96 -33.61
C LEU A 72 -32.34 -22.52 -33.15
N GLN A 73 -32.01 -22.27 -31.90
CA GLN A 73 -31.99 -20.92 -31.32
C GLN A 73 -31.04 -19.99 -32.08
N PHE A 74 -29.86 -20.52 -32.42
CA PHE A 74 -28.86 -19.80 -33.22
C PHE A 74 -29.43 -19.36 -34.59
N TYR A 75 -30.09 -20.28 -35.30
CA TYR A 75 -30.66 -19.96 -36.61
C TYR A 75 -31.78 -18.92 -36.49
N ILE A 76 -32.64 -19.03 -35.50
CA ILE A 76 -33.74 -18.09 -35.28
C ILE A 76 -33.21 -16.68 -34.94
N SER A 77 -32.19 -16.62 -34.08
CA SER A 77 -31.68 -15.35 -33.52
C SER A 77 -30.69 -14.67 -34.44
N VAL A 78 -29.80 -15.42 -35.08
CA VAL A 78 -28.62 -14.87 -35.76
C VAL A 78 -28.52 -15.28 -37.22
N ARG A 79 -29.01 -16.45 -37.59
CA ARG A 79 -29.04 -17.08 -38.93
C ARG A 79 -27.67 -17.45 -39.50
N ASP A 80 -26.66 -16.57 -39.38
CA ASP A 80 -25.37 -16.69 -40.03
C ASP A 80 -24.22 -16.44 -39.04
N GLU A 81 -23.12 -17.16 -39.22
CA GLU A 81 -21.91 -17.06 -38.41
C GLU A 81 -21.29 -15.65 -38.44
N ARG A 82 -21.38 -14.95 -39.57
CA ARG A 82 -20.89 -13.58 -39.71
C ARG A 82 -21.63 -12.61 -38.79
N ILE A 83 -22.99 -12.73 -38.75
CA ILE A 83 -23.82 -11.93 -37.87
C ILE A 83 -23.57 -12.31 -36.40
N ALA A 84 -23.35 -13.62 -36.13
CA ALA A 84 -22.99 -14.09 -34.82
C ALA A 84 -21.74 -13.42 -34.31
N ARG A 85 -20.68 -13.39 -35.13
CA ARG A 85 -19.40 -12.74 -34.77
C ARG A 85 -19.58 -11.26 -34.41
N SER A 86 -20.36 -10.51 -35.21
CA SER A 86 -20.63 -9.10 -34.93
C SER A 86 -21.38 -8.91 -33.61
N ARG A 87 -22.41 -9.73 -33.33
CA ARG A 87 -23.18 -9.64 -32.08
C ARG A 87 -22.35 -10.06 -30.87
N LEU A 88 -21.58 -11.15 -30.99
CA LEU A 88 -20.67 -11.59 -29.95
C LEU A 88 -19.61 -10.54 -29.64
N GLN A 89 -19.06 -9.88 -30.65
CA GLN A 89 -18.13 -8.79 -30.46
C GLN A 89 -18.75 -7.67 -29.60
N ALA A 90 -19.99 -7.24 -29.92
CA ALA A 90 -20.67 -6.23 -29.13
C ALA A 90 -20.93 -6.68 -27.68
N ILE A 91 -21.32 -7.94 -27.47
CA ILE A 91 -21.54 -8.52 -26.14
C ILE A 91 -20.22 -8.56 -25.34
N VAL A 92 -19.15 -9.05 -25.95
CA VAL A 92 -17.84 -9.14 -25.31
C VAL A 92 -17.29 -7.76 -24.97
N SER A 93 -17.36 -6.81 -25.92
CA SER A 93 -16.92 -5.41 -25.69
C SER A 93 -17.71 -4.74 -24.57
N SER A 94 -19.02 -4.95 -24.51
CA SER A 94 -19.87 -4.44 -23.44
C SER A 94 -19.50 -5.04 -22.07
N SER A 95 -19.28 -6.35 -22.03
CA SER A 95 -18.89 -7.08 -20.81
C SER A 95 -17.51 -6.67 -20.33
N LEU A 96 -16.53 -6.54 -21.23
CA LEU A 96 -15.18 -6.03 -20.96
C LEU A 96 -15.25 -4.63 -20.34
N ARG A 97 -15.95 -3.71 -21.02
CA ARG A 97 -16.08 -2.32 -20.56
C ARG A 97 -16.75 -2.22 -19.19
N SER A 98 -17.77 -3.03 -18.95
CA SER A 98 -18.48 -3.03 -17.67
C SER A 98 -17.65 -3.55 -16.51
N ILE A 99 -16.86 -4.60 -16.72
CA ILE A 99 -16.06 -5.23 -15.65
C ILE A 99 -14.75 -4.50 -15.44
N LEU A 100 -14.02 -4.18 -16.52
CA LEU A 100 -12.76 -3.45 -16.42
C LEU A 100 -12.94 -2.01 -15.95
N GLY A 101 -14.08 -1.38 -16.28
CA GLY A 101 -14.42 -0.03 -15.82
C GLY A 101 -14.73 0.06 -14.31
N ALA A 102 -15.03 -1.07 -13.67
CA ALA A 102 -15.25 -1.14 -12.22
C ALA A 102 -13.98 -1.44 -11.42
N GLU A 103 -12.88 -1.81 -12.07
CA GLU A 103 -11.63 -2.20 -11.44
C GLU A 103 -10.52 -1.17 -11.71
N GLU A 104 -9.53 -1.10 -10.80
CA GLU A 104 -8.38 -0.24 -10.96
C GLU A 104 -7.38 -0.78 -11.99
N PHE A 105 -6.63 0.10 -12.65
CA PHE A 105 -5.62 -0.26 -13.64
C PHE A 105 -4.63 -1.34 -13.15
N VAL A 106 -4.14 -1.21 -11.91
CA VAL A 106 -3.15 -2.15 -11.36
C VAL A 106 -3.72 -3.56 -11.22
N THR A 107 -4.98 -3.67 -10.79
CA THR A 107 -5.71 -4.94 -10.66
C THR A 107 -5.90 -5.63 -12.02
N VAL A 108 -6.23 -4.85 -13.05
CA VAL A 108 -6.43 -5.37 -14.43
C VAL A 108 -5.12 -5.90 -15.03
N VAL A 109 -4.00 -5.21 -14.77
CA VAL A 109 -2.71 -5.54 -15.41
C VAL A 109 -1.93 -6.61 -14.65
N ARG A 110 -2.01 -6.63 -13.30
CA ARG A 110 -1.12 -7.42 -12.46
C ARG A 110 -1.80 -8.44 -11.55
N ASP A 111 -2.80 -8.03 -10.76
CA ASP A 111 -3.11 -8.79 -9.55
C ASP A 111 -4.20 -9.88 -9.71
N ASN A 112 -5.29 -9.67 -10.48
CA ASN A 112 -6.43 -10.59 -10.53
C ASN A 112 -6.93 -10.89 -11.95
N ARG A 113 -6.03 -11.03 -12.90
CA ARG A 113 -6.38 -11.20 -14.31
C ARG A 113 -7.25 -12.42 -14.59
N ASP A 114 -7.00 -13.55 -13.92
CA ASP A 114 -7.75 -14.78 -14.16
C ASP A 114 -9.19 -14.69 -13.65
N ASP A 115 -9.41 -14.05 -12.50
CA ASP A 115 -10.75 -13.86 -11.95
C ASP A 115 -11.56 -12.85 -12.78
N LEU A 116 -10.91 -11.80 -13.28
CA LEU A 116 -11.54 -10.85 -14.19
C LEU A 116 -11.97 -11.53 -15.49
N MET A 117 -11.11 -12.37 -16.08
CA MET A 117 -11.45 -13.12 -17.29
C MET A 117 -12.62 -14.08 -17.07
N LYS A 118 -12.72 -14.72 -15.89
CA LYS A 118 -13.87 -15.55 -15.52
C LYS A 118 -15.16 -14.73 -15.43
N LYS A 119 -15.14 -13.62 -14.69
CA LYS A 119 -16.29 -12.72 -14.57
C LYS A 119 -16.77 -12.21 -15.94
N ILE A 120 -15.83 -11.83 -16.81
CA ILE A 120 -16.12 -11.38 -18.18
C ILE A 120 -16.75 -12.52 -18.99
N THR A 121 -16.21 -13.73 -18.90
CA THR A 121 -16.73 -14.92 -19.58
C THR A 121 -18.15 -15.24 -19.13
N GLU A 122 -18.40 -15.27 -17.82
CA GLU A 122 -19.73 -15.54 -17.24
C GLU A 122 -20.76 -14.50 -17.73
N ARG A 123 -20.44 -13.23 -17.59
CA ARG A 123 -21.34 -12.14 -18.02
C ARG A 123 -21.63 -12.14 -19.52
N ALA A 124 -20.59 -12.37 -20.31
CA ALA A 124 -20.76 -12.46 -21.77
C ALA A 124 -21.54 -13.72 -22.16
N ASN A 125 -21.33 -14.84 -21.47
CA ASN A 125 -22.03 -16.09 -21.73
C ASN A 125 -23.52 -16.00 -21.41
N GLU A 126 -23.90 -15.36 -20.30
CA GLU A 126 -25.33 -15.12 -19.96
C GLU A 126 -26.09 -14.44 -21.10
N GLN A 127 -25.46 -13.46 -21.76
CA GLN A 127 -26.07 -12.77 -22.89
C GLN A 127 -26.04 -13.60 -24.18
N ALA A 128 -24.96 -14.38 -24.38
CA ALA A 128 -24.77 -15.19 -25.58
C ALA A 128 -25.69 -16.43 -25.60
N LEU A 129 -26.09 -16.98 -24.48
CA LEU A 129 -27.02 -18.10 -24.36
C LEU A 129 -28.37 -17.82 -25.06
N ASN A 130 -28.85 -16.60 -25.00
CA ASN A 130 -30.07 -16.16 -25.69
C ASN A 130 -29.95 -16.23 -27.22
N LEU A 131 -28.73 -16.30 -27.73
CA LEU A 131 -28.44 -16.45 -29.16
C LEU A 131 -28.18 -17.90 -29.57
N GLY A 132 -28.30 -18.86 -28.65
CA GLY A 132 -27.93 -20.26 -28.86
C GLY A 132 -26.41 -20.50 -28.95
N ILE A 133 -25.64 -19.58 -28.36
CA ILE A 133 -24.16 -19.60 -28.38
C ILE A 133 -23.64 -19.78 -26.95
N ASN A 134 -22.67 -20.64 -26.80
CA ASN A 134 -21.95 -20.81 -25.54
C ASN A 134 -20.52 -20.25 -25.68
N ILE A 135 -20.18 -19.26 -24.89
CA ILE A 135 -18.82 -18.73 -24.77
C ILE A 135 -18.04 -19.66 -23.85
N VAL A 136 -16.96 -20.22 -24.36
CA VAL A 136 -16.08 -21.14 -23.63
C VAL A 136 -15.18 -20.35 -22.71
N ASP A 137 -14.49 -19.35 -23.25
CA ASP A 137 -13.68 -18.40 -22.49
C ASP A 137 -13.49 -17.08 -23.27
N VAL A 138 -13.18 -16.04 -22.49
CA VAL A 138 -12.71 -14.76 -23.00
C VAL A 138 -11.35 -14.50 -22.38
N LYS A 139 -10.35 -14.22 -23.22
CA LYS A 139 -8.99 -13.92 -22.77
C LYS A 139 -8.52 -12.57 -23.27
N ILE A 140 -7.94 -11.80 -22.38
CA ILE A 140 -7.25 -10.56 -22.70
C ILE A 140 -5.86 -10.93 -23.21
N LYS A 141 -5.52 -10.58 -24.44
CA LYS A 141 -4.19 -10.75 -25.01
C LYS A 141 -3.24 -9.69 -24.46
N ARG A 142 -3.70 -8.45 -24.49
CA ARG A 142 -2.91 -7.27 -24.16
C ARG A 142 -3.80 -6.22 -23.48
N ALA A 143 -3.26 -5.59 -22.46
CA ALA A 143 -3.89 -4.46 -21.80
C ALA A 143 -2.79 -3.44 -21.50
N ASP A 144 -2.72 -2.38 -22.31
CA ASP A 144 -1.68 -1.36 -22.24
C ASP A 144 -2.27 0.04 -22.17
N LEU A 145 -1.42 0.98 -21.80
CA LEU A 145 -1.76 2.40 -21.89
C LEU A 145 -1.63 2.87 -23.35
N PRO A 146 -2.49 3.80 -23.81
CA PRO A 146 -2.34 4.40 -25.15
C PRO A 146 -0.96 5.03 -25.35
N ASP A 147 -0.31 4.76 -26.47
CA ASP A 147 1.06 5.23 -26.75
C ASP A 147 1.22 6.75 -26.72
N ALA A 148 0.19 7.48 -27.15
CA ALA A 148 0.23 8.94 -27.27
C ALA A 148 0.41 9.69 -25.93
N ASN A 149 0.04 9.07 -24.80
CA ASN A 149 0.07 9.70 -23.48
C ASN A 149 0.91 8.94 -22.43
N SER A 150 1.51 7.83 -22.81
CA SER A 150 2.21 6.93 -21.87
C SER A 150 3.31 7.65 -21.07
N GLN A 151 4.14 8.47 -21.71
CA GLN A 151 5.21 9.23 -21.02
C GLN A 151 4.69 10.26 -20.01
N ALA A 152 3.61 10.96 -20.34
CA ALA A 152 2.99 11.93 -19.43
C ALA A 152 2.37 11.21 -18.23
N ILE A 153 1.72 10.07 -18.45
CA ILE A 153 1.13 9.23 -17.41
C ILE A 153 2.22 8.65 -16.52
N TYR A 154 3.32 8.13 -17.07
CA TYR A 154 4.44 7.62 -16.27
C TYR A 154 5.08 8.71 -15.41
N ARG A 155 5.28 9.92 -15.95
CA ARG A 155 5.78 11.07 -15.16
C ARG A 155 4.83 11.42 -14.03
N ARG A 156 3.52 11.45 -14.29
CA ARG A 156 2.52 11.69 -13.26
C ARG A 156 2.54 10.62 -12.17
N MET A 157 2.54 9.34 -12.56
CA MET A 157 2.66 8.23 -11.61
C MET A 157 3.92 8.31 -10.76
N GLN A 158 5.06 8.67 -11.38
CA GLN A 158 6.32 8.88 -10.65
C GLN A 158 6.19 10.03 -9.64
N THR A 159 5.57 11.14 -10.03
CA THR A 159 5.35 12.28 -9.14
C THR A 159 4.42 11.92 -7.99
N GLU A 160 3.32 11.23 -8.26
CA GLU A 160 2.37 10.74 -7.24
C GLU A 160 3.08 9.81 -6.23
N ARG A 161 3.90 8.87 -6.70
CA ARG A 161 4.69 7.98 -5.81
C ARG A 161 5.75 8.72 -5.01
N GLN A 162 6.38 9.74 -5.59
CA GLN A 162 7.32 10.60 -4.86
C GLN A 162 6.62 11.41 -3.76
N GLN A 163 5.43 11.93 -4.03
CA GLN A 163 4.61 12.65 -3.04
C GLN A 163 4.18 11.73 -1.90
N GLU A 164 3.66 10.55 -2.21
CA GLU A 164 3.28 9.53 -1.23
C GLU A 164 4.47 9.13 -0.35
N ALA A 165 5.63 8.87 -0.96
CA ALA A 165 6.85 8.55 -0.23
C ALA A 165 7.36 9.72 0.63
N ALA A 166 7.18 10.98 0.19
CA ALA A 166 7.51 12.17 0.97
C ALA A 166 6.56 12.33 2.17
N GLU A 167 5.27 12.06 1.99
CA GLU A 167 4.28 12.09 3.06
C GLU A 167 4.60 11.04 4.15
N PHE A 168 4.85 9.77 3.75
CA PHE A 168 5.23 8.73 4.71
C PHE A 168 6.53 9.07 5.45
N ARG A 169 7.53 9.61 4.76
CA ARG A 169 8.77 10.09 5.40
C ARG A 169 8.50 11.23 6.36
N GLY A 170 7.63 12.19 5.99
CA GLY A 170 7.22 13.29 6.85
C GLY A 170 6.56 12.81 8.13
N LYS A 171 5.58 11.91 8.03
CA LYS A 171 4.91 11.27 9.17
C LYS A 171 5.90 10.49 10.05
N GLY A 172 6.81 9.73 9.43
CA GLY A 172 7.86 9.01 10.16
C GLY A 172 8.81 9.92 10.93
N GLN A 173 9.19 11.06 10.36
CA GLN A 173 10.00 12.07 11.04
C GLN A 173 9.26 12.75 12.18
N GLU A 174 7.98 13.07 12.00
CA GLU A 174 7.13 13.64 13.06
C GLU A 174 7.05 12.71 14.25
N ILE A 175 6.72 11.44 14.05
CA ILE A 175 6.65 10.41 15.10
C ILE A 175 8.01 10.26 15.78
N SER A 176 9.09 10.18 15.01
CA SER A 176 10.45 10.06 15.55
C SER A 176 10.84 11.25 16.42
N ARG A 177 10.52 12.48 16.00
CA ARG A 177 10.75 13.68 16.80
C ARG A 177 9.92 13.68 18.08
N GLY A 178 8.65 13.27 18.01
CA GLY A 178 7.78 13.14 19.16
C GLY A 178 8.34 12.17 20.21
N ILE A 179 8.76 10.98 19.79
CA ILE A 179 9.34 9.97 20.68
C ILE A 179 10.66 10.49 21.31
N ARG A 180 11.52 11.13 20.53
CA ARG A 180 12.77 11.70 21.05
C ARG A 180 12.53 12.82 22.06
N ALA A 181 11.61 13.73 21.75
CA ALA A 181 11.28 14.85 22.66
C ALA A 181 10.71 14.34 23.98
N GLU A 182 9.85 13.31 23.96
CA GLU A 182 9.31 12.74 25.18
C GLU A 182 10.39 11.99 25.99
N ALA A 183 11.30 11.30 25.33
CA ALA A 183 12.45 10.66 25.99
C ALA A 183 13.39 11.71 26.61
N GLU A 184 13.74 12.76 25.90
CA GLU A 184 14.58 13.86 26.40
C GLU A 184 13.94 14.58 27.59
N LYS A 185 12.62 14.83 27.51
CA LYS A 185 11.85 15.39 28.64
C LYS A 185 11.94 14.47 29.85
N THR A 186 11.73 13.17 29.68
CA THR A 186 11.79 12.19 30.76
C THR A 186 13.18 12.15 31.40
N VAL A 187 14.24 12.16 30.59
CA VAL A 187 15.62 12.24 31.07
C VAL A 187 15.88 13.51 31.85
N THR A 188 15.44 14.66 31.32
CA THR A 188 15.61 15.97 31.97
C THR A 188 14.92 16.00 33.33
N VAL A 189 13.67 15.51 33.41
CA VAL A 189 12.92 15.44 34.68
C VAL A 189 13.63 14.54 35.68
N LEU A 190 14.03 13.33 35.25
CA LEU A 190 14.70 12.37 36.13
C LEU A 190 16.03 12.90 36.68
N LEU A 191 16.85 13.53 35.82
CA LEU A 191 18.12 14.13 36.22
C LEU A 191 17.89 15.32 37.19
N SER A 192 16.87 16.16 36.93
CA SER A 192 16.55 17.27 37.78
C SER A 192 16.06 16.81 39.16
N GLU A 193 15.23 15.77 39.22
CA GLU A 193 14.79 15.15 40.47
C GLU A 193 15.95 14.54 41.25
N ALA A 194 16.80 13.78 40.58
CA ALA A 194 17.98 13.19 41.18
C ALA A 194 18.94 14.27 41.74
N THR A 195 19.17 15.35 40.99
CA THR A 195 19.99 16.48 41.41
C THR A 195 19.37 17.18 42.63
N ARG A 196 18.08 17.43 42.61
CA ARG A 196 17.34 18.01 43.73
C ARG A 196 17.53 17.16 44.99
N ASP A 197 17.32 15.84 44.89
CA ASP A 197 17.38 14.95 46.03
C ASP A 197 18.84 14.83 46.55
N ALA A 198 19.81 14.86 45.63
CA ALA A 198 21.21 14.93 46.02
C ALA A 198 21.59 16.20 46.79
N GLU A 199 21.09 17.39 46.33
CA GLU A 199 21.34 18.65 47.00
C GLU A 199 20.64 18.71 48.37
N ILE A 200 19.40 18.18 48.48
CA ILE A 200 18.71 18.06 49.78
C ILE A 200 19.50 17.20 50.74
N ASN A 201 19.96 16.03 50.30
CA ASN A 201 20.75 15.14 51.15
C ASN A 201 22.10 15.77 51.54
N ARG A 202 22.75 16.47 50.62
CA ARG A 202 23.99 17.22 50.88
C ARG A 202 23.76 18.33 51.90
N GLY A 203 22.66 19.09 51.72
CA GLY A 203 22.26 20.14 52.68
C GLY A 203 21.95 19.60 54.07
N ILE A 204 21.28 18.44 54.17
CA ILE A 204 21.03 17.76 55.47
C ILE A 204 22.39 17.32 56.10
N GLY A 205 23.28 16.76 55.28
CA GLY A 205 24.60 16.39 55.75
C GLY A 205 25.41 17.56 56.27
N ASP A 206 25.44 18.68 55.54
CA ASP A 206 26.12 19.90 55.92
C ASP A 206 25.51 20.53 57.20
N ALA A 207 24.16 20.55 57.30
CA ALA A 207 23.51 21.02 58.53
C ALA A 207 23.86 20.13 59.72
N CYS A 208 23.89 18.83 59.56
CA CYS A 208 24.30 17.91 60.61
C CYS A 208 25.77 18.12 61.00
N ARG A 209 26.66 18.22 60.05
CA ARG A 209 28.09 18.52 60.25
C ARG A 209 28.28 19.83 61.03
N ASN A 210 27.62 20.92 60.60
CA ASN A 210 27.72 22.21 61.22
C ASN A 210 27.16 22.20 62.64
N ARG A 211 26.10 21.48 62.90
CA ARG A 211 25.56 21.30 64.27
C ARG A 211 26.52 20.56 65.18
N ILE A 212 27.14 19.49 64.72
CA ILE A 212 28.13 18.74 65.49
C ILE A 212 29.32 19.63 65.78
N PHE A 213 29.83 20.34 64.78
CA PHE A 213 30.96 21.25 64.93
C PHE A 213 30.64 22.38 65.90
N ALA A 214 29.44 23.02 65.78
CA ALA A 214 29.03 24.09 66.69
C ALA A 214 28.93 23.60 68.15
N SER A 215 28.43 22.38 68.36
CA SER A 215 28.37 21.81 69.72
C SER A 215 29.74 21.48 70.29
N ALA A 216 30.65 20.94 69.47
CA ALA A 216 32.00 20.59 69.93
C ALA A 216 32.90 21.83 70.17
N TYR A 217 32.88 22.76 69.22
CA TYR A 217 33.72 23.97 69.29
C TYR A 217 33.12 25.06 70.20
N GLY A 218 31.83 24.98 70.51
CA GLY A 218 31.22 25.86 71.50
C GLY A 218 31.66 25.59 72.95
N LEU A 219 32.29 24.44 73.22
CA LEU A 219 32.83 24.09 74.51
C LEU A 219 34.03 24.96 74.94
N ASP A 220 34.91 25.29 73.98
CA ASP A 220 36.06 26.19 74.16
C ASP A 220 36.26 27.01 72.87
N LYS A 221 35.83 28.29 72.94
CA LYS A 221 35.88 29.19 71.79
C LYS A 221 37.28 29.67 71.44
N ASP A 222 38.13 29.79 72.44
CA ASP A 222 39.49 30.29 72.29
C ASP A 222 40.36 29.18 71.65
N PHE A 223 40.21 27.95 72.11
CA PHE A 223 40.86 26.81 71.50
C PHE A 223 40.36 26.61 70.05
N PHE A 224 39.10 26.79 69.77
CA PHE A 224 38.59 26.69 68.41
C PHE A 224 39.19 27.78 67.49
N ALA A 225 39.25 29.03 67.97
CA ALA A 225 39.86 30.13 67.21
C ALA A 225 41.33 29.82 66.86
N PHE A 226 42.10 29.30 67.83
CA PHE A 226 43.43 28.84 67.62
C PHE A 226 43.52 27.71 66.59
N TYR A 227 42.78 26.64 66.79
CA TYR A 227 42.74 25.47 65.88
C TYR A 227 42.37 25.86 64.43
N ARG A 228 41.35 26.73 64.29
CA ARG A 228 40.90 27.19 62.99
C ARG A 228 41.95 28.08 62.29
N SER A 229 42.67 28.87 63.04
CA SER A 229 43.78 29.66 62.51
C SER A 229 44.95 28.79 62.05
N MET A 230 45.30 27.76 62.79
CA MET A 230 46.32 26.81 62.41
C MET A 230 45.96 26.06 61.10
N MET A 231 44.74 25.58 61.00
CA MET A 231 44.24 24.98 59.75
C MET A 231 44.21 25.96 58.56
N SER A 232 43.90 27.24 58.81
CA SER A 232 43.95 28.26 57.79
C SER A 232 45.36 28.53 57.33
N TYR A 233 46.30 28.50 58.23
CA TYR A 233 47.72 28.65 57.85
C TYR A 233 48.20 27.49 56.97
N GLU A 234 47.89 26.25 57.37
CA GLU A 234 48.24 25.07 56.61
C GLU A 234 47.69 25.08 55.19
N ASN A 235 46.40 25.49 55.05
CA ASN A 235 45.73 25.55 53.74
C ASN A 235 46.06 26.79 52.88
N SER A 236 46.59 27.85 53.49
CA SER A 236 46.85 29.12 52.82
C SER A 236 48.35 29.36 52.53
N LEU A 237 49.20 28.68 53.24
CA LEU A 237 50.68 28.76 53.10
C LEU A 237 51.20 27.52 52.37
N ASP A 238 50.93 27.44 51.10
CA ASP A 238 51.44 26.41 50.21
C ASP A 238 52.76 26.91 49.60
N ASP A 239 53.66 25.99 49.18
CA ASP A 239 55.00 26.30 48.68
C ASP A 239 55.01 27.30 47.47
N GLU A 240 53.91 27.45 46.80
CA GLU A 240 53.78 28.34 45.65
C GLU A 240 53.03 29.67 45.95
N THR A 241 52.57 29.89 47.19
CA THR A 241 51.75 31.05 47.52
C THR A 241 52.56 32.14 48.24
N THR A 242 52.65 33.31 47.63
CA THR A 242 53.27 34.49 48.26
C THR A 242 52.16 35.39 48.84
N ILE A 243 52.07 35.47 50.14
CA ILE A 243 51.10 36.34 50.84
C ILE A 243 51.83 37.55 51.38
N VAL A 244 51.35 38.73 51.01
CA VAL A 244 51.87 40.01 51.56
C VAL A 244 50.87 40.55 52.58
N LEU A 245 51.21 40.42 53.85
CA LEU A 245 50.36 40.88 54.95
C LEU A 245 51.17 41.80 55.91
N SER A 246 50.46 42.69 56.60
CA SER A 246 51.08 43.46 57.68
C SER A 246 51.43 42.55 58.85
N PRO A 247 52.56 42.74 59.55
CA PRO A 247 52.91 41.96 60.71
C PRO A 247 51.88 42.01 61.87
N ASP A 248 51.10 43.10 61.93
CA ASP A 248 50.04 43.32 62.92
C ASP A 248 48.67 42.81 62.48
N SER A 249 48.59 42.01 61.39
CA SER A 249 47.32 41.51 60.91
C SER A 249 46.76 40.43 61.88
N GLU A 250 45.45 40.45 62.05
CA GLU A 250 44.78 39.40 62.86
C GLU A 250 45.05 37.98 62.37
N PHE A 251 45.50 37.83 61.13
CA PHE A 251 45.91 36.54 60.55
C PHE A 251 47.10 35.90 61.27
N PHE A 252 48.06 36.71 61.76
CA PHE A 252 49.23 36.23 62.46
C PHE A 252 49.09 36.25 64.01
N LYS A 253 47.90 36.51 64.56
CA LYS A 253 47.70 36.64 66.01
C LYS A 253 48.25 35.46 66.82
N PHE A 254 48.07 34.24 66.34
CA PHE A 254 48.52 33.05 67.06
C PHE A 254 49.95 32.58 66.64
N LEU A 255 50.54 33.19 65.62
CA LEU A 255 51.94 32.88 65.20
C LEU A 255 52.92 33.79 65.93
N ASN A 256 52.52 35.04 66.23
CA ASN A 256 53.44 36.01 66.88
C ASN A 256 53.36 36.02 68.42
N ASN A 257 52.32 35.46 69.00
CA ASN A 257 52.14 35.38 70.44
C ASN A 257 51.48 34.05 70.81
N PRO A 258 52.27 32.98 71.05
CA PRO A 258 51.73 31.66 71.35
C PRO A 258 51.06 31.59 72.74
#